data_83c3a03e88b518f3a31edf63992c1089
#
_entry.id   83c3a03e88b518f3a31edf63992c1089
#
_cell.length_a   1.000
_cell.length_b   1.000
_cell.length_c   1.000
_cell.angle_alpha   90.00
_cell.angle_beta   90.00
_cell.angle_gamma   90.00
#
_symmetry.space_group_name_H-M   'P 1'
#
loop_
_entity.id
_entity.type
_entity.pdbx_description
1 polymer ?
#
loop_
_entity_poly.entity_id
_entity_poly.type
_entity_poly.pdbx_seq_one_letter_code
_entity_poly.pdbx_strand_id
1 'polypeptide(L)'
;MKTIVFTGGGTAGHVMPNIALIDILSKEYRCVYIGSDGMEKRLALPAVGEENYFEINAAKFRRKLTPQNLTLPFKVARSVKQCVGILKKLSPSLVFAKGGYVSFPVARAAFRLKIPVIIHESDASMGLANRLIKNKCAAVLTSFDSAAAKCGKNAARTGSPIRQSIYSANKKLGLLSTGFDGKRKIVCVVGGSLGAASLNKLLLEALPLVTTDYDVFLISGKGKKLPVAAEGFAQTEFADNIFDIFAAADVVVARSGANTVFELAAMKKPMVLIPLSRATRGEQKQNAEYFFEKGCCLTADEDALTPETLKGKIDLAIAGADKMKDSQRRLKPDGTKAIAEKIRQ
;
A
#
# COMPACT_ATOMS: atom_id res chain seq x y z
N MET A 1 24.68 -18.37 1.03
CA MET A 1 23.51 -17.64 0.56
C MET A 1 23.79 -16.14 0.71
N LYS A 2 23.63 -15.32 -0.33
CA LYS A 2 23.81 -13.86 -0.22
C LYS A 2 22.72 -13.26 0.65
N THR A 3 23.04 -12.20 1.39
CA THR A 3 22.08 -11.51 2.26
C THR A 3 21.55 -10.25 1.60
N ILE A 4 20.22 -10.06 1.61
CA ILE A 4 19.55 -8.81 1.23
C ILE A 4 18.89 -8.23 2.47
N VAL A 5 19.08 -6.94 2.69
CA VAL A 5 18.42 -6.19 3.76
C VAL A 5 17.24 -5.42 3.19
N PHE A 6 16.04 -5.68 3.72
CA PHE A 6 14.82 -4.92 3.47
C PHE A 6 14.60 -3.89 4.57
N THR A 7 14.09 -2.73 4.22
CA THR A 7 13.73 -1.70 5.18
C THR A 7 12.57 -0.84 4.70
N GLY A 8 11.73 -0.46 5.60
CA GLY A 8 10.54 0.36 5.37
C GLY A 8 9.70 0.40 6.64
N GLY A 9 8.96 1.46 6.87
CA GLY A 9 8.16 1.49 8.10
C GLY A 9 7.33 2.76 8.26
N GLY A 10 6.62 2.80 9.38
CA GLY A 10 5.70 3.88 9.73
C GLY A 10 4.28 3.69 9.19
N THR A 11 4.10 2.89 8.16
CA THR A 11 2.78 2.49 7.63
C THR A 11 2.85 1.10 6.99
N ALA A 12 1.73 0.37 6.95
CA ALA A 12 1.64 -0.91 6.24
C ALA A 12 2.03 -0.77 4.75
N GLY A 13 1.80 0.41 4.16
CA GLY A 13 2.17 0.73 2.78
C GLY A 13 3.66 0.62 2.47
N HIS A 14 4.53 0.78 3.47
CA HIS A 14 5.98 0.60 3.32
C HIS A 14 6.47 -0.81 3.69
N VAL A 15 5.64 -1.63 4.32
CA VAL A 15 6.01 -2.96 4.82
C VAL A 15 5.50 -4.06 3.91
N MET A 16 4.20 -4.05 3.58
CA MET A 16 3.57 -5.12 2.79
C MET A 16 4.22 -5.37 1.43
N PRO A 17 4.67 -4.34 0.67
CA PRO A 17 5.42 -4.57 -0.56
C PRO A 17 6.79 -5.23 -0.35
N ASN A 18 7.46 -4.98 0.78
CA ASN A 18 8.69 -5.69 1.13
C ASN A 18 8.40 -7.17 1.38
N ILE A 19 7.32 -7.49 2.11
CA ILE A 19 6.89 -8.87 2.37
C ILE A 19 6.62 -9.58 1.05
N ALA A 20 5.92 -8.95 0.11
CA ALA A 20 5.66 -9.52 -1.21
C ALA A 20 6.95 -9.89 -1.99
N LEU A 21 8.02 -9.12 -1.81
CA LEU A 21 9.33 -9.43 -2.41
C LEU A 21 10.08 -10.51 -1.61
N ILE A 22 10.00 -10.48 -0.29
CA ILE A 22 10.61 -11.48 0.60
C ILE A 22 10.04 -12.87 0.31
N ASP A 23 8.72 -12.99 0.10
CA ASP A 23 8.05 -14.27 -0.22
C ASP A 23 8.66 -14.99 -1.43
N ILE A 24 9.13 -14.24 -2.44
CA ILE A 24 9.74 -14.83 -3.62
C ILE A 24 11.27 -14.92 -3.56
N LEU A 25 11.93 -13.98 -2.85
CA LEU A 25 13.39 -13.91 -2.81
C LEU A 25 14.00 -14.78 -1.69
N SER A 26 13.24 -15.15 -0.66
CA SER A 26 13.72 -15.98 0.46
C SER A 26 14.15 -17.39 0.04
N LYS A 27 13.75 -17.84 -1.13
CA LYS A 27 14.20 -19.10 -1.72
C LYS A 27 15.66 -19.08 -2.21
N GLU A 28 16.18 -17.87 -2.49
CA GLU A 28 17.51 -17.66 -3.12
C GLU A 28 18.45 -16.86 -2.23
N TYR A 29 17.89 -16.04 -1.34
CA TYR A 29 18.61 -15.09 -0.50
C TYR A 29 18.22 -15.22 0.96
N ARG A 30 19.17 -14.94 1.86
CA ARG A 30 18.84 -14.64 3.24
C ARG A 30 18.20 -13.24 3.28
N CYS A 31 16.89 -13.18 3.50
CA CYS A 31 16.15 -11.92 3.61
C CYS A 31 16.15 -11.45 5.07
N VAL A 32 16.68 -10.27 5.31
CA VAL A 32 16.76 -9.64 6.63
C VAL A 32 15.93 -8.36 6.61
N TYR A 33 15.23 -8.06 7.70
CA TYR A 33 14.47 -6.83 7.82
C TYR A 33 15.08 -5.93 8.91
N ILE A 34 15.35 -4.66 8.58
CA ILE A 34 15.73 -3.65 9.57
C ILE A 34 14.56 -2.67 9.72
N GLY A 35 13.97 -2.64 10.91
CA GLY A 35 12.78 -1.86 11.25
C GLY A 35 12.84 -1.24 12.62
N SER A 36 11.79 -0.56 13.06
CA SER A 36 11.63 -0.12 14.47
C SER A 36 10.67 -1.06 15.21
N ASP A 37 10.50 -0.82 16.52
CA ASP A 37 9.52 -1.53 17.34
C ASP A 37 8.09 -0.98 17.11
N GLY A 38 7.65 -1.06 15.88
CA GLY A 38 6.37 -0.50 15.46
C GLY A 38 5.52 -1.47 14.65
N MET A 39 4.68 -0.91 13.79
CA MET A 39 3.83 -1.69 12.88
C MET A 39 4.67 -2.62 11.99
N GLU A 40 5.84 -2.15 11.54
CA GLU A 40 6.76 -2.93 10.70
C GLU A 40 7.24 -4.21 11.37
N LYS A 41 7.50 -4.21 12.69
CA LYS A 41 7.88 -5.40 13.43
C LYS A 41 6.76 -6.44 13.41
N ARG A 42 5.54 -6.02 13.74
CA ARG A 42 4.38 -6.91 13.75
C ARG A 42 4.09 -7.55 12.39
N LEU A 43 4.34 -6.81 11.31
CA LEU A 43 4.04 -7.27 9.94
C LEU A 43 5.20 -8.06 9.33
N ALA A 44 6.45 -7.64 9.52
CA ALA A 44 7.61 -8.24 8.86
C ALA A 44 8.19 -9.43 9.63
N LEU A 45 8.09 -9.45 10.96
CA LEU A 45 8.63 -10.51 11.79
C LEU A 45 8.16 -11.92 11.39
N PRO A 46 6.86 -12.16 11.13
CA PRO A 46 6.39 -13.45 10.65
C PRO A 46 6.98 -13.89 9.30
N ALA A 47 7.37 -12.94 8.46
CA ALA A 47 7.92 -13.24 7.13
C ALA A 47 9.42 -13.53 7.14
N VAL A 48 10.20 -12.97 8.10
CA VAL A 48 11.65 -13.13 8.12
C VAL A 48 12.17 -13.98 9.30
N GLY A 49 11.38 -14.19 10.36
CA GLY A 49 11.80 -14.81 11.61
C GLY A 49 12.55 -13.86 12.54
N GLU A 50 12.61 -14.21 13.84
CA GLU A 50 13.22 -13.37 14.88
C GLU A 50 14.70 -13.11 14.62
N GLU A 51 15.44 -14.10 14.16
CA GLU A 51 16.87 -14.06 13.87
C GLU A 51 17.23 -13.17 12.69
N ASN A 52 16.24 -12.80 11.86
CA ASN A 52 16.43 -11.94 10.67
C ASN A 52 15.71 -10.58 10.81
N TYR A 53 15.13 -10.27 11.97
CA TYR A 53 14.59 -8.94 12.25
C TYR A 53 15.54 -8.15 13.16
N PHE A 54 16.00 -6.99 12.70
CA PHE A 54 16.89 -6.11 13.47
C PHE A 54 16.17 -4.81 13.80
N GLU A 55 16.03 -4.55 15.09
CA GLU A 55 15.36 -3.35 15.57
C GLU A 55 16.33 -2.16 15.66
N ILE A 56 15.85 -1.01 15.21
CA ILE A 56 16.56 0.26 15.33
C ILE A 56 15.69 1.36 15.95
N ASN A 57 16.33 2.27 16.67
CA ASN A 57 15.68 3.46 17.22
C ASN A 57 15.53 4.53 16.13
N ALA A 58 14.57 4.37 15.22
CA ALA A 58 14.34 5.33 14.16
C ALA A 58 13.51 6.53 14.62
N ALA A 59 13.95 7.73 14.29
CA ALA A 59 13.28 8.95 14.67
C ALA A 59 12.32 9.43 13.56
N LYS A 60 11.04 9.64 13.92
CA LYS A 60 10.02 10.18 13.00
C LYS A 60 10.05 11.71 13.02
N PHE A 61 10.22 12.32 11.85
CA PHE A 61 10.06 13.76 11.69
C PHE A 61 8.61 14.16 11.94
N ARG A 62 8.39 15.06 12.89
CA ARG A 62 7.06 15.66 13.13
C ARG A 62 6.92 16.90 12.27
N ARG A 63 5.83 16.99 11.48
CA ARG A 63 5.59 18.12 10.56
C ARG A 63 5.35 19.47 11.26
N LYS A 64 4.80 19.42 12.48
CA LYS A 64 4.67 20.63 13.30
C LYS A 64 6.03 20.99 13.90
N LEU A 65 6.36 22.26 13.89
CA LEU A 65 7.56 22.78 14.60
C LEU A 65 7.38 22.49 16.09
N THR A 66 8.14 21.52 16.59
CA THR A 66 8.14 21.13 18.00
C THR A 66 9.58 21.12 18.50
N PRO A 67 9.84 21.40 19.79
CA PRO A 67 11.19 21.34 20.37
C PRO A 67 11.88 19.98 20.11
N GLN A 68 11.07 18.92 19.93
CA GLN A 68 11.58 17.57 19.62
C GLN A 68 12.28 17.49 18.27
N ASN A 69 12.00 18.42 17.33
CA ASN A 69 12.70 18.47 16.05
C ASN A 69 14.14 18.96 16.16
N LEU A 70 14.49 19.72 17.24
CA LEU A 70 15.86 20.14 17.50
C LEU A 70 16.79 18.96 17.81
N THR A 71 16.28 17.92 18.46
CA THR A 71 17.05 16.70 18.78
C THR A 71 17.08 15.70 17.64
N LEU A 72 16.30 15.92 16.56
CA LEU A 72 16.16 15.00 15.44
C LEU A 72 17.50 14.67 14.74
N PRO A 73 18.41 15.62 14.44
CA PRO A 73 19.68 15.29 13.81
C PRO A 73 20.52 14.31 14.64
N PHE A 74 20.58 14.50 15.95
CA PHE A 74 21.30 13.61 16.88
C PHE A 74 20.67 12.22 16.93
N LYS A 75 19.34 12.14 16.99
CA LYS A 75 18.61 10.85 16.95
C LYS A 75 18.86 10.11 15.64
N VAL A 76 18.82 10.82 14.51
CA VAL A 76 19.13 10.23 13.20
C VAL A 76 20.58 9.76 13.14
N ALA A 77 21.55 10.55 13.62
CA ALA A 77 22.95 10.16 13.65
C ALA A 77 23.17 8.89 14.49
N ARG A 78 22.50 8.78 15.66
CA ARG A 78 22.52 7.57 16.51
C ARG A 78 21.93 6.37 15.79
N SER A 79 20.77 6.53 15.11
CA SER A 79 20.15 5.47 14.29
C SER A 79 21.08 5.02 13.16
N VAL A 80 21.73 5.95 12.46
CA VAL A 80 22.70 5.61 11.40
C VAL A 80 23.89 4.85 11.97
N LYS A 81 24.43 5.22 13.16
CA LYS A 81 25.54 4.49 13.82
C LYS A 81 25.11 3.05 14.16
N GLN A 82 23.90 2.88 14.70
CA GLN A 82 23.32 1.56 14.99
C GLN A 82 23.21 0.73 13.70
N CYS A 83 22.67 1.29 12.62
CA CYS A 83 22.57 0.63 11.32
C CYS A 83 23.95 0.24 10.75
N VAL A 84 24.98 1.08 10.89
CA VAL A 84 26.36 0.74 10.47
C VAL A 84 26.85 -0.51 11.20
N GLY A 85 26.62 -0.62 12.50
CA GLY A 85 27.00 -1.81 13.29
C GLY A 85 26.29 -3.08 12.78
N ILE A 86 24.98 -3.00 12.53
CA ILE A 86 24.17 -4.11 12.02
C ILE A 86 24.65 -4.51 10.61
N LEU A 87 24.76 -3.56 9.69
CA LEU A 87 25.16 -3.84 8.31
C LEU A 87 26.58 -4.38 8.19
N LYS A 88 27.52 -3.96 9.05
CA LYS A 88 28.88 -4.55 9.11
C LYS A 88 28.84 -6.03 9.49
N LYS A 89 28.00 -6.42 10.48
CA LYS A 89 27.85 -7.82 10.89
C LYS A 89 27.18 -8.68 9.81
N LEU A 90 26.16 -8.12 9.14
CA LEU A 90 25.39 -8.83 8.13
C LEU A 90 26.11 -8.92 6.78
N SER A 91 26.99 -7.97 6.46
CA SER A 91 27.68 -7.84 5.17
C SER A 91 26.75 -8.08 3.97
N PRO A 92 25.60 -7.36 3.87
CA PRO A 92 24.62 -7.66 2.81
C PRO A 92 25.14 -7.24 1.44
N SER A 93 24.70 -7.97 0.43
CA SER A 93 25.01 -7.62 -0.98
C SER A 93 24.18 -6.42 -1.46
N LEU A 94 23.03 -6.17 -0.84
CA LEU A 94 22.09 -5.11 -1.24
C LEU A 94 21.23 -4.67 -0.07
N VAL A 95 20.84 -3.39 -0.06
CA VAL A 95 19.76 -2.84 0.74
C VAL A 95 18.60 -2.43 -0.16
N PHE A 96 17.41 -3.00 0.06
CA PHE A 96 16.18 -2.59 -0.59
C PHE A 96 15.35 -1.73 0.36
N ALA A 97 15.11 -0.47 0.02
CA ALA A 97 14.44 0.49 0.87
C ALA A 97 13.10 0.95 0.27
N LYS A 98 12.01 0.68 0.99
CA LYS A 98 10.63 0.99 0.54
C LYS A 98 10.16 2.40 0.93
N GLY A 99 10.91 3.08 1.77
CA GLY A 99 10.55 4.41 2.24
C GLY A 99 10.06 4.43 3.70
N GLY A 100 9.50 5.57 4.09
CA GLY A 100 9.22 5.86 5.49
C GLY A 100 10.47 6.32 6.26
N TYR A 101 10.25 6.80 7.48
CA TYR A 101 11.34 7.38 8.30
C TYR A 101 12.41 6.35 8.70
N VAL A 102 12.06 5.07 8.72
CA VAL A 102 12.95 3.94 9.06
C VAL A 102 13.98 3.67 7.96
N SER A 103 13.61 3.83 6.70
CA SER A 103 14.51 3.56 5.57
C SER A 103 15.69 4.52 5.49
N PHE A 104 15.52 5.76 5.92
CA PHE A 104 16.53 6.80 5.77
C PHE A 104 17.85 6.46 6.51
N PRO A 105 17.86 6.13 7.83
CA PRO A 105 19.09 5.78 8.52
C PRO A 105 19.76 4.51 7.98
N VAL A 106 18.99 3.52 7.54
CA VAL A 106 19.53 2.28 6.95
C VAL A 106 20.23 2.57 5.63
N ALA A 107 19.60 3.31 4.72
CA ALA A 107 20.22 3.71 3.45
C ALA A 107 21.47 4.58 3.65
N ARG A 108 21.45 5.51 4.61
CA ARG A 108 22.62 6.34 4.96
C ARG A 108 23.78 5.51 5.50
N ALA A 109 23.51 4.47 6.28
CA ALA A 109 24.51 3.53 6.75
C ALA A 109 25.07 2.68 5.60
N ALA A 110 24.22 2.19 4.71
CA ALA A 110 24.62 1.44 3.52
C ALA A 110 25.55 2.26 2.61
N PHE A 111 25.25 3.54 2.36
CA PHE A 111 26.12 4.42 1.59
C PHE A 111 27.50 4.61 2.24
N ARG A 112 27.59 4.70 3.56
CA ARG A 112 28.89 4.77 4.28
C ARG A 112 29.72 3.50 4.12
N LEU A 113 29.05 2.37 4.00
CA LEU A 113 29.70 1.06 3.83
C LEU A 113 29.87 0.64 2.37
N LYS A 114 29.50 1.54 1.42
CA LYS A 114 29.53 1.28 -0.03
C LYS A 114 28.66 0.08 -0.46
N ILE A 115 27.62 -0.22 0.33
CA ILE A 115 26.63 -1.24 0.00
C ILE A 115 25.62 -0.62 -0.98
N PRO A 116 25.32 -1.26 -2.12
CA PRO A 116 24.35 -0.76 -3.07
C PRO A 116 22.96 -0.67 -2.45
N VAL A 117 22.22 0.39 -2.79
CA VAL A 117 20.86 0.65 -2.31
C VAL A 117 19.93 0.76 -3.50
N ILE A 118 18.87 -0.01 -3.51
CA ILE A 118 17.72 0.15 -4.41
C ILE A 118 16.56 0.72 -3.59
N ILE A 119 15.91 1.76 -4.09
CA ILE A 119 14.68 2.27 -3.49
C ILE A 119 13.49 1.99 -4.39
N HIS A 120 12.32 1.81 -3.76
CA HIS A 120 11.06 1.74 -4.48
C HIS A 120 10.07 2.78 -3.93
N GLU A 121 9.46 3.55 -4.83
CA GLU A 121 8.40 4.51 -4.49
C GLU A 121 7.04 3.98 -4.91
N SER A 122 6.11 3.91 -3.96
CA SER A 122 4.75 3.42 -4.21
C SER A 122 3.79 4.48 -4.72
N ASP A 123 3.96 5.73 -4.28
CA ASP A 123 3.03 6.81 -4.59
C ASP A 123 3.44 7.57 -5.86
N ALA A 124 2.48 8.25 -6.49
CA ALA A 124 2.72 9.11 -7.65
C ALA A 124 3.65 10.30 -7.32
N SER A 125 3.78 10.65 -6.05
CA SER A 125 4.73 11.63 -5.56
C SER A 125 5.71 11.03 -4.56
N MET A 126 7.00 11.33 -4.76
CA MET A 126 8.06 10.75 -3.95
C MET A 126 8.03 11.22 -2.49
N GLY A 127 8.07 10.25 -1.56
CA GLY A 127 8.18 10.47 -0.13
C GLY A 127 9.49 11.15 0.27
N LEU A 128 9.48 11.88 1.39
CA LEU A 128 10.64 12.66 1.85
C LEU A 128 11.90 11.79 2.02
N ALA A 129 11.77 10.61 2.63
CA ALA A 129 12.91 9.73 2.84
C ALA A 129 13.57 9.33 1.52
N ASN A 130 12.79 8.85 0.54
CA ASN A 130 13.26 8.47 -0.78
C ASN A 130 13.86 9.67 -1.53
N ARG A 131 13.23 10.85 -1.45
CA ARG A 131 13.71 12.09 -2.08
C ARG A 131 15.10 12.49 -1.58
N LEU A 132 15.39 12.29 -0.29
CA LEU A 132 16.69 12.63 0.31
C LEU A 132 17.83 11.67 -0.07
N ILE A 133 17.52 10.45 -0.50
CA ILE A 133 18.53 9.42 -0.76
C ILE A 133 18.64 9.04 -2.23
N LYS A 134 17.65 9.33 -3.07
CA LYS A 134 17.53 8.87 -4.46
C LYS A 134 18.80 9.04 -5.32
N ASN A 135 19.49 10.18 -5.16
CA ASN A 135 20.67 10.52 -5.99
C ASN A 135 21.90 9.63 -5.74
N LYS A 136 21.93 8.87 -4.62
CA LYS A 136 23.01 7.95 -4.25
C LYS A 136 22.62 6.48 -4.42
N CYS A 137 21.39 6.21 -4.82
CA CYS A 137 20.90 4.86 -5.02
C CYS A 137 21.41 4.26 -6.33
N ALA A 138 21.66 2.98 -6.33
CA ALA A 138 22.01 2.21 -7.53
C ALA A 138 20.83 2.20 -8.53
N ALA A 139 19.60 2.10 -8.01
CA ALA A 139 18.40 2.23 -8.82
C ALA A 139 17.25 2.85 -8.00
N VAL A 140 16.35 3.55 -8.71
CA VAL A 140 15.10 4.11 -8.20
C VAL A 140 13.95 3.46 -8.95
N LEU A 141 13.24 2.56 -8.29
CA LEU A 141 12.09 1.89 -8.87
C LEU A 141 10.81 2.60 -8.43
N THR A 142 9.81 2.65 -9.30
CA THR A 142 8.56 3.37 -9.01
C THR A 142 7.35 2.59 -9.50
N SER A 143 6.22 2.79 -8.80
CA SER A 143 4.94 2.24 -9.27
C SER A 143 4.33 3.06 -10.41
N PHE A 144 4.61 4.37 -10.46
CA PHE A 144 4.01 5.33 -11.38
C PHE A 144 5.04 5.89 -12.39
N ASP A 145 4.60 6.09 -13.64
CA ASP A 145 5.42 6.73 -14.68
C ASP A 145 5.80 8.17 -14.29
N SER A 146 4.85 8.91 -13.71
CA SER A 146 5.04 10.30 -13.27
C SER A 146 6.10 10.44 -12.18
N ALA A 147 6.25 9.43 -11.32
CA ALA A 147 7.29 9.38 -10.31
C ALA A 147 8.66 9.06 -10.93
N ALA A 148 8.73 8.12 -11.87
CA ALA A 148 9.96 7.75 -12.57
C ALA A 148 10.55 8.94 -13.33
N ALA A 149 9.73 9.67 -14.09
CA ALA A 149 10.16 10.84 -14.87
C ALA A 149 10.86 11.94 -14.02
N LYS A 150 10.52 12.04 -12.72
CA LYS A 150 11.08 13.03 -11.78
C LYS A 150 12.32 12.55 -11.02
N CYS A 151 12.78 11.31 -11.25
CA CYS A 151 13.80 10.68 -10.41
C CYS A 151 15.20 10.59 -11.05
N GLY A 152 15.36 10.93 -12.33
CA GLY A 152 16.64 10.90 -13.03
C GLY A 152 16.88 9.62 -13.84
N LYS A 153 18.08 9.50 -14.43
CA LYS A 153 18.40 8.44 -15.42
C LYS A 153 18.42 7.00 -14.85
N ASN A 154 18.62 6.84 -13.54
CA ASN A 154 18.63 5.53 -12.86
C ASN A 154 17.25 5.12 -12.35
N ALA A 155 16.21 5.82 -12.77
CA ALA A 155 14.82 5.54 -12.39
C ALA A 155 14.09 4.74 -13.46
N ALA A 156 13.28 3.78 -13.02
CA ALA A 156 12.42 2.98 -13.88
C ALA A 156 11.05 2.74 -13.25
N ARG A 157 9.99 2.80 -14.04
CA ARG A 157 8.67 2.32 -13.62
C ARG A 157 8.67 0.79 -13.69
N THR A 158 8.35 0.15 -12.57
CA THR A 158 8.22 -1.31 -12.47
C THR A 158 6.81 -1.78 -12.18
N GLY A 159 5.93 -0.91 -11.73
CA GLY A 159 4.71 -1.27 -11.04
C GLY A 159 4.94 -1.47 -9.55
N SER A 160 3.94 -1.93 -8.82
CA SER A 160 4.01 -2.13 -7.36
C SER A 160 4.33 -3.60 -7.03
N PRO A 161 5.13 -3.88 -5.97
CA PRO A 161 5.21 -5.24 -5.44
C PRO A 161 3.85 -5.66 -4.88
N ILE A 162 3.33 -6.76 -5.36
CA ILE A 162 2.00 -7.28 -5.01
C ILE A 162 2.12 -8.63 -4.32
N ARG A 163 1.37 -8.81 -3.24
CA ARG A 163 1.36 -10.07 -2.47
C ARG A 163 0.87 -11.23 -3.34
N GLN A 164 1.56 -12.37 -3.28
CA GLN A 164 1.21 -13.53 -4.11
C GLN A 164 -0.16 -14.12 -3.75
N SER A 165 -0.63 -13.96 -2.50
CA SER A 165 -1.95 -14.40 -2.05
C SER A 165 -3.13 -13.79 -2.85
N ILE A 166 -2.90 -12.70 -3.57
CA ILE A 166 -3.92 -12.11 -4.46
C ILE A 166 -4.33 -13.06 -5.60
N TYR A 167 -3.39 -13.87 -6.08
CA TYR A 167 -3.61 -14.80 -7.20
C TYR A 167 -4.29 -16.11 -6.78
N SER A 168 -4.34 -16.39 -5.47
CA SER A 168 -5.08 -17.50 -4.88
C SER A 168 -6.42 -17.08 -4.26
N ALA A 169 -6.82 -15.82 -4.45
CA ALA A 169 -8.08 -15.29 -3.94
C ALA A 169 -9.29 -16.09 -4.45
N ASN A 170 -10.18 -16.45 -3.54
CA ASN A 170 -11.30 -17.37 -3.79
C ASN A 170 -12.64 -16.67 -3.56
N LYS A 171 -13.43 -16.53 -4.63
CA LYS A 171 -14.77 -15.91 -4.56
C LYS A 171 -15.71 -16.62 -3.56
N LYS A 172 -15.68 -17.96 -3.48
CA LYS A 172 -16.55 -18.71 -2.56
C LYS A 172 -16.21 -18.41 -1.10
N LEU A 173 -14.91 -18.35 -0.76
CA LEU A 173 -14.47 -17.95 0.58
C LEU A 173 -14.85 -16.50 0.91
N GLY A 174 -14.77 -15.63 -0.09
CA GLY A 174 -15.22 -14.25 0.05
C GLY A 174 -16.73 -14.13 0.32
N LEU A 175 -17.56 -14.89 -0.39
CA LEU A 175 -19.00 -14.96 -0.13
C LEU A 175 -19.29 -15.45 1.29
N LEU A 176 -18.65 -16.53 1.73
CA LEU A 176 -18.78 -17.02 3.11
C LEU A 176 -18.40 -15.95 4.14
N SER A 177 -17.34 -15.19 3.88
CA SER A 177 -16.88 -14.12 4.79
C SER A 177 -17.81 -12.91 4.83
N THR A 178 -18.51 -12.64 3.73
CA THR A 178 -19.48 -11.53 3.67
C THR A 178 -20.86 -11.93 4.20
N GLY A 179 -21.17 -13.22 4.23
CA GLY A 179 -22.50 -13.73 4.58
C GLY A 179 -23.52 -13.61 3.44
N PHE A 180 -23.10 -13.23 2.22
CA PHE A 180 -23.99 -13.09 1.07
C PHE A 180 -24.01 -14.36 0.21
N ASP A 181 -25.13 -14.61 -0.46
CA ASP A 181 -25.33 -15.77 -1.34
C ASP A 181 -24.82 -15.53 -2.78
N GLY A 182 -24.46 -14.31 -3.11
CA GLY A 182 -23.93 -13.91 -4.41
C GLY A 182 -24.97 -13.81 -5.53
N LYS A 183 -26.28 -13.82 -5.22
CA LYS A 183 -27.34 -13.58 -6.22
C LYS A 183 -27.42 -12.13 -6.63
N ARG A 184 -27.20 -11.22 -5.68
CA ARG A 184 -27.09 -9.78 -5.94
C ARG A 184 -25.63 -9.41 -6.15
N LYS A 185 -25.39 -8.31 -6.88
CA LYS A 185 -24.03 -7.76 -7.02
C LYS A 185 -23.56 -7.19 -5.68
N ILE A 186 -22.27 -7.38 -5.39
CA ILE A 186 -21.67 -7.01 -4.10
C ILE A 186 -20.80 -5.77 -4.27
N VAL A 187 -21.08 -4.75 -3.47
CA VAL A 187 -20.26 -3.54 -3.30
C VAL A 187 -19.42 -3.70 -2.04
N CYS A 188 -18.10 -3.78 -2.19
CA CYS A 188 -17.19 -3.75 -1.04
C CYS A 188 -16.69 -2.33 -0.78
N VAL A 189 -16.80 -1.85 0.45
CA VAL A 189 -16.31 -0.53 0.86
C VAL A 189 -15.15 -0.67 1.83
N VAL A 190 -14.01 -0.01 1.54
CA VAL A 190 -12.81 -0.10 2.38
C VAL A 190 -12.08 1.23 2.52
N GLY A 191 -11.85 1.65 3.76
CA GLY A 191 -11.16 2.90 4.08
C GLY A 191 -9.62 2.79 4.20
N GLY A 192 -9.04 1.63 3.84
CA GLY A 192 -7.63 1.31 4.08
C GLY A 192 -7.38 0.73 5.48
N SER A 193 -6.10 0.45 5.83
CA SER A 193 -5.72 -0.28 7.06
C SER A 193 -6.15 0.38 8.38
N LEU A 194 -6.37 1.67 8.38
CA LEU A 194 -6.85 2.41 9.56
C LEU A 194 -8.36 2.67 9.55
N GLY A 195 -9.04 2.30 8.46
CA GLY A 195 -10.43 2.68 8.21
C GLY A 195 -10.60 4.19 7.98
N ALA A 196 -11.75 4.60 7.44
CA ALA A 196 -12.06 5.98 7.09
C ALA A 196 -13.43 6.40 7.66
N ALA A 197 -13.43 7.10 8.80
CA ALA A 197 -14.67 7.48 9.48
C ALA A 197 -15.61 8.33 8.60
N SER A 198 -15.06 9.25 7.78
CA SER A 198 -15.84 10.06 6.85
C SER A 198 -16.50 9.22 5.73
N LEU A 199 -15.77 8.28 5.15
CA LEU A 199 -16.32 7.35 4.17
C LEU A 199 -17.39 6.44 4.78
N ASN A 200 -17.15 5.95 6.01
CA ASN A 200 -18.12 5.13 6.72
C ASN A 200 -19.41 5.92 7.00
N LYS A 201 -19.29 7.19 7.41
CA LYS A 201 -20.45 8.07 7.64
C LYS A 201 -21.25 8.29 6.35
N LEU A 202 -20.57 8.62 5.24
CA LEU A 202 -21.22 8.78 3.94
C LEU A 202 -21.94 7.49 3.52
N LEU A 203 -21.28 6.33 3.72
CA LEU A 203 -21.93 5.04 3.44
C LEU A 203 -23.18 4.82 4.28
N LEU A 204 -23.15 5.15 5.58
CA LEU A 204 -24.31 5.02 6.45
C LEU A 204 -25.52 5.80 5.89
N GLU A 205 -25.28 7.02 5.42
CA GLU A 205 -26.32 7.86 4.81
C GLU A 205 -26.78 7.30 3.45
N ALA A 206 -25.89 6.64 2.70
CA ALA A 206 -26.18 6.07 1.39
C ALA A 206 -26.78 4.65 1.45
N LEU A 207 -26.71 3.94 2.58
CA LEU A 207 -27.19 2.55 2.69
C LEU A 207 -28.61 2.35 2.16
N PRO A 208 -29.62 3.18 2.51
CA PRO A 208 -31.00 2.97 2.04
C PRO A 208 -31.10 2.99 0.51
N LEU A 209 -30.23 3.76 -0.17
CA LEU A 209 -30.22 3.85 -1.63
C LEU A 209 -29.41 2.71 -2.27
N VAL A 210 -28.29 2.33 -1.67
CA VAL A 210 -27.38 1.35 -2.27
C VAL A 210 -27.89 -0.07 -2.06
N THR A 211 -28.45 -0.38 -0.87
CA THR A 211 -28.97 -1.72 -0.57
C THR A 211 -30.25 -2.06 -1.31
N THR A 212 -30.91 -1.10 -1.96
CA THR A 212 -32.02 -1.39 -2.88
C THR A 212 -31.60 -2.35 -4.01
N ASP A 213 -30.43 -2.13 -4.58
CA ASP A 213 -29.97 -2.86 -5.77
C ASP A 213 -28.78 -3.82 -5.49
N TYR A 214 -28.02 -3.61 -4.43
CA TYR A 214 -26.75 -4.29 -4.18
C TYR A 214 -26.66 -4.81 -2.75
N ASP A 215 -25.86 -5.87 -2.58
CA ASP A 215 -25.35 -6.24 -1.25
C ASP A 215 -24.11 -5.40 -0.95
N VAL A 216 -24.01 -4.88 0.27
CA VAL A 216 -22.93 -3.96 0.68
C VAL A 216 -22.12 -4.57 1.80
N PHE A 217 -20.82 -4.75 1.59
CA PHE A 217 -19.90 -5.21 2.62
C PHE A 217 -18.90 -4.11 3.00
N LEU A 218 -18.89 -3.71 4.28
CA LEU A 218 -17.99 -2.67 4.79
C LEU A 218 -16.85 -3.26 5.60
N ILE A 219 -15.60 -2.93 5.24
CA ILE A 219 -14.43 -3.09 6.11
C ILE A 219 -14.19 -1.75 6.78
N SER A 220 -14.76 -1.59 7.98
CA SER A 220 -14.90 -0.28 8.64
C SER A 220 -13.61 0.28 9.24
N GLY A 221 -12.65 -0.59 9.59
CA GLY A 221 -11.52 -0.25 10.44
C GLY A 221 -11.84 -0.45 11.93
N LYS A 222 -10.81 -0.73 12.72
CA LYS A 222 -10.93 -1.02 14.16
C LYS A 222 -11.65 0.09 14.93
N GLY A 223 -12.70 -0.25 15.67
CA GLY A 223 -13.52 0.67 16.47
C GLY A 223 -14.39 1.61 15.64
N LYS A 224 -14.68 1.28 14.35
CA LYS A 224 -15.43 2.15 13.42
C LYS A 224 -16.61 1.47 12.75
N LYS A 225 -17.12 0.38 13.33
CA LYS A 225 -18.37 -0.22 12.87
C LYS A 225 -19.51 0.81 12.89
N LEU A 226 -20.40 0.70 11.93
CA LEU A 226 -21.60 1.51 11.87
C LEU A 226 -22.65 0.94 12.83
N PRO A 227 -23.39 1.77 13.57
CA PRO A 227 -24.43 1.34 14.49
C PRO A 227 -25.75 1.04 13.74
N VAL A 228 -25.68 0.16 12.74
CA VAL A 228 -26.84 -0.17 11.88
C VAL A 228 -26.83 -1.64 11.52
N ALA A 229 -28.02 -2.22 11.49
CA ALA A 229 -28.33 -3.50 10.85
C ALA A 229 -29.35 -3.24 9.74
N ALA A 230 -29.10 -3.69 8.54
CA ALA A 230 -29.98 -3.54 7.40
C ALA A 230 -29.89 -4.78 6.51
N GLU A 231 -30.97 -5.12 5.84
CA GLU A 231 -30.95 -6.16 4.81
C GLU A 231 -30.02 -5.76 3.68
N GLY A 232 -29.24 -6.73 3.16
CA GLY A 232 -28.24 -6.45 2.15
C GLY A 232 -26.99 -5.70 2.67
N PHE A 233 -26.80 -5.56 3.98
CA PHE A 233 -25.63 -4.93 4.58
C PHE A 233 -24.92 -5.84 5.59
N ALA A 234 -23.61 -5.99 5.42
CA ALA A 234 -22.75 -6.65 6.40
C ALA A 234 -21.44 -5.89 6.60
N GLN A 235 -20.80 -6.05 7.75
CA GLN A 235 -19.56 -5.32 8.06
C GLN A 235 -18.62 -6.09 8.98
N THR A 236 -17.32 -5.82 8.79
CA THR A 236 -16.27 -6.23 9.73
C THR A 236 -15.32 -5.07 10.02
N GLU A 237 -14.65 -5.10 11.16
CA GLU A 237 -13.61 -4.10 11.45
C GLU A 237 -12.32 -4.36 10.69
N PHE A 238 -12.00 -5.63 10.48
CA PHE A 238 -10.77 -6.06 9.82
C PHE A 238 -11.01 -7.39 9.10
N ALA A 239 -10.29 -7.62 8.02
CA ALA A 239 -10.36 -8.85 7.26
C ALA A 239 -8.94 -9.34 6.91
N ASP A 240 -8.55 -10.49 7.45
CA ASP A 240 -7.29 -11.14 7.09
C ASP A 240 -7.33 -11.68 5.65
N ASN A 241 -8.50 -12.12 5.21
CA ASN A 241 -8.76 -12.66 3.88
C ASN A 241 -9.35 -11.61 2.92
N ILE A 242 -8.85 -10.37 3.00
CA ILE A 242 -9.38 -9.25 2.21
C ILE A 242 -9.43 -9.53 0.69
N PHE A 243 -8.50 -10.33 0.17
CA PHE A 243 -8.50 -10.65 -1.26
C PHE A 243 -9.63 -11.59 -1.67
N ASP A 244 -10.06 -12.49 -0.80
CA ASP A 244 -11.26 -13.32 -1.05
C ASP A 244 -12.51 -12.46 -1.10
N ILE A 245 -12.62 -11.49 -0.17
CA ILE A 245 -13.71 -10.51 -0.17
C ILE A 245 -13.68 -9.66 -1.46
N PHE A 246 -12.51 -9.18 -1.87
CA PHE A 246 -12.37 -8.49 -3.15
C PHE A 246 -12.71 -9.40 -4.33
N ALA A 247 -12.37 -10.70 -4.27
CA ALA A 247 -12.75 -11.65 -5.31
C ALA A 247 -14.28 -11.80 -5.42
N ALA A 248 -14.99 -11.77 -4.29
CA ALA A 248 -16.46 -11.81 -4.24
C ALA A 248 -17.13 -10.52 -4.73
N ALA A 249 -16.50 -9.35 -4.50
CA ALA A 249 -17.06 -8.06 -4.86
C ALA A 249 -17.12 -7.84 -6.39
N ASP A 250 -18.21 -7.22 -6.87
CA ASP A 250 -18.36 -6.76 -8.25
C ASP A 250 -17.75 -5.37 -8.45
N VAL A 251 -17.78 -4.52 -7.42
CA VAL A 251 -17.13 -3.20 -7.39
C VAL A 251 -16.55 -2.94 -6.00
N VAL A 252 -15.43 -2.22 -5.95
CA VAL A 252 -14.81 -1.80 -4.68
C VAL A 252 -14.80 -0.28 -4.59
N VAL A 253 -15.38 0.26 -3.55
CA VAL A 253 -15.26 1.68 -3.17
C VAL A 253 -14.13 1.80 -2.17
N ALA A 254 -13.08 2.55 -2.49
CA ALA A 254 -11.88 2.58 -1.67
C ALA A 254 -11.23 3.96 -1.58
N ARG A 255 -10.42 4.15 -0.54
CA ARG A 255 -9.40 5.20 -0.53
C ARG A 255 -8.29 4.87 -1.54
N SER A 256 -7.68 5.90 -2.13
CA SER A 256 -6.67 5.76 -3.17
C SER A 256 -5.22 5.64 -2.63
N GLY A 257 -5.04 4.86 -1.57
CA GLY A 257 -3.70 4.45 -1.14
C GLY A 257 -3.06 3.55 -2.21
N ALA A 258 -1.81 3.82 -2.60
CA ALA A 258 -1.17 3.17 -3.73
C ALA A 258 -1.27 1.64 -3.70
N ASN A 259 -0.95 0.99 -2.57
CA ASN A 259 -0.99 -0.48 -2.49
C ASN A 259 -2.38 -1.03 -2.82
N THR A 260 -3.43 -0.49 -2.18
CA THR A 260 -4.81 -0.94 -2.40
C THR A 260 -5.21 -0.79 -3.86
N VAL A 261 -4.88 0.35 -4.48
CA VAL A 261 -5.26 0.62 -5.87
C VAL A 261 -4.53 -0.33 -6.83
N PHE A 262 -3.22 -0.57 -6.60
CA PHE A 262 -2.45 -1.52 -7.41
C PHE A 262 -2.92 -2.97 -7.21
N GLU A 263 -3.28 -3.37 -5.99
CA GLU A 263 -3.85 -4.69 -5.69
C GLU A 263 -5.21 -4.87 -6.38
N LEU A 264 -6.12 -3.90 -6.28
CA LEU A 264 -7.41 -3.94 -6.98
C LEU A 264 -7.25 -3.99 -8.50
N ALA A 265 -6.31 -3.21 -9.06
CA ALA A 265 -6.02 -3.24 -10.49
C ALA A 265 -5.44 -4.59 -10.94
N ALA A 266 -4.57 -5.23 -10.12
CA ALA A 266 -4.06 -6.56 -10.41
C ALA A 266 -5.15 -7.64 -10.39
N MET A 267 -6.12 -7.50 -9.50
CA MET A 267 -7.33 -8.33 -9.45
C MET A 267 -8.34 -7.99 -10.56
N LYS A 268 -8.11 -6.93 -11.32
CA LYS A 268 -9.05 -6.42 -12.33
C LYS A 268 -10.41 -6.11 -11.73
N LYS A 269 -10.41 -5.46 -10.56
CA LYS A 269 -11.64 -5.08 -9.87
C LYS A 269 -12.12 -3.70 -10.32
N PRO A 270 -13.37 -3.57 -10.79
CA PRO A 270 -14.00 -2.27 -10.96
C PRO A 270 -13.92 -1.49 -9.65
N MET A 271 -13.53 -0.23 -9.70
CA MET A 271 -13.30 0.53 -8.48
C MET A 271 -13.72 2.00 -8.60
N VAL A 272 -14.27 2.51 -7.51
CA VAL A 272 -14.54 3.92 -7.27
C VAL A 272 -13.54 4.39 -6.21
N LEU A 273 -12.66 5.31 -6.58
CA LEU A 273 -11.63 5.84 -5.70
C LEU A 273 -12.08 7.17 -5.10
N ILE A 274 -12.06 7.26 -3.77
CA ILE A 274 -12.38 8.45 -3.02
C ILE A 274 -11.11 8.88 -2.27
N PRO A 275 -10.28 9.76 -2.88
CA PRO A 275 -9.05 10.24 -2.24
C PRO A 275 -9.36 11.01 -0.97
N LEU A 276 -8.48 10.92 0.00
CA LEU A 276 -8.59 11.69 1.23
C LEU A 276 -8.30 13.17 0.94
N SER A 277 -9.28 14.07 1.18
CA SER A 277 -9.21 15.48 0.81
C SER A 277 -8.20 16.28 1.65
N ARG A 278 -8.08 15.98 2.95
CA ARG A 278 -7.37 16.80 3.95
C ARG A 278 -6.12 16.19 4.56
N ALA A 279 -5.71 15.01 4.15
CA ALA A 279 -4.52 14.39 4.72
C ALA A 279 -3.35 14.42 3.74
N THR A 280 -2.22 14.79 4.29
CA THR A 280 -0.91 14.61 3.70
C THR A 280 -0.52 15.56 2.57
N ARG A 281 0.03 15.12 1.49
CA ARG A 281 0.64 15.90 0.40
C ARG A 281 -0.17 15.81 -0.88
N GLY A 282 -1.41 15.31 -0.81
CA GLY A 282 -2.23 15.05 -1.98
C GLY A 282 -1.83 13.78 -2.75
N GLU A 283 -1.03 12.87 -2.14
CA GLU A 283 -0.62 11.63 -2.79
C GLU A 283 -1.82 10.81 -3.27
N GLN A 284 -2.86 10.69 -2.43
CA GLN A 284 -4.05 9.92 -2.79
C GLN A 284 -4.77 10.51 -4.00
N LYS A 285 -4.86 11.85 -4.09
CA LYS A 285 -5.46 12.51 -5.25
C LYS A 285 -4.67 12.22 -6.52
N GLN A 286 -3.34 12.33 -6.48
CA GLN A 286 -2.47 12.02 -7.62
C GLN A 286 -2.53 10.54 -8.01
N ASN A 287 -2.60 9.63 -7.02
CA ASN A 287 -2.77 8.21 -7.28
C ASN A 287 -4.09 7.92 -7.99
N ALA A 288 -5.21 8.49 -7.49
CA ALA A 288 -6.52 8.32 -8.09
C ALA A 288 -6.59 8.88 -9.51
N GLU A 289 -6.04 10.08 -9.73
CA GLU A 289 -6.00 10.77 -11.02
C GLU A 289 -5.25 9.93 -12.07
N TYR A 290 -4.08 9.38 -11.74
CA TYR A 290 -3.34 8.49 -12.63
C TYR A 290 -4.17 7.28 -13.10
N PHE A 291 -4.86 6.60 -12.17
CA PHE A 291 -5.69 5.45 -12.53
C PHE A 291 -6.96 5.85 -13.32
N PHE A 292 -7.51 7.03 -13.03
CA PHE A 292 -8.65 7.58 -13.76
C PHE A 292 -8.27 7.93 -15.21
N GLU A 293 -7.15 8.63 -15.44
CA GLU A 293 -6.64 8.97 -16.78
C GLU A 293 -6.37 7.72 -17.63
N LYS A 294 -5.99 6.60 -16.98
CA LYS A 294 -5.79 5.30 -17.65
C LYS A 294 -7.10 4.53 -17.85
N GLY A 295 -8.26 5.06 -17.44
CA GLY A 295 -9.55 4.39 -17.53
C GLY A 295 -9.68 3.16 -16.60
N CYS A 296 -8.88 3.09 -15.53
CA CYS A 296 -8.81 1.96 -14.63
C CYS A 296 -9.77 2.07 -13.43
N CYS A 297 -10.36 3.23 -13.20
CA CYS A 297 -11.27 3.51 -12.09
C CYS A 297 -12.22 4.67 -12.43
N LEU A 298 -13.23 4.87 -11.58
CA LEU A 298 -13.90 6.16 -11.40
C LEU A 298 -13.31 6.85 -10.17
N THR A 299 -13.40 8.18 -10.13
CA THR A 299 -13.01 8.98 -8.97
C THR A 299 -14.16 9.84 -8.49
N ALA A 300 -14.14 10.19 -7.22
CA ALA A 300 -15.05 11.14 -6.64
C ALA A 300 -14.33 11.99 -5.58
N ASP A 301 -14.68 13.27 -5.51
CA ASP A 301 -14.18 14.17 -4.49
C ASP A 301 -14.98 13.96 -3.19
N GLU A 302 -14.29 13.65 -2.09
CA GLU A 302 -14.91 13.38 -0.79
C GLU A 302 -15.78 14.55 -0.30
N ASP A 303 -15.32 15.79 -0.51
CA ASP A 303 -16.02 16.99 0.00
C ASP A 303 -17.28 17.34 -0.81
N ALA A 304 -17.43 16.77 -2.03
CA ALA A 304 -18.58 16.98 -2.92
C ALA A 304 -19.54 15.77 -3.01
N LEU A 305 -19.18 14.64 -2.35
CA LEU A 305 -19.99 13.43 -2.41
C LEU A 305 -21.24 13.52 -1.53
N THR A 306 -22.39 13.17 -2.15
CA THR A 306 -23.66 12.90 -1.47
C THR A 306 -24.01 11.40 -1.58
N PRO A 307 -24.98 10.88 -0.79
CA PRO A 307 -25.50 9.53 -0.95
C PRO A 307 -25.89 9.18 -2.40
N GLU A 308 -26.59 10.07 -3.10
CA GLU A 308 -27.06 9.88 -4.47
C GLU A 308 -25.89 9.83 -5.46
N THR A 309 -24.94 10.73 -5.32
CA THR A 309 -23.74 10.75 -6.19
C THR A 309 -22.85 9.55 -5.97
N LEU A 310 -22.73 9.05 -4.73
CA LEU A 310 -22.03 7.80 -4.42
C LEU A 310 -22.72 6.61 -5.12
N LYS A 311 -24.06 6.48 -4.97
CA LYS A 311 -24.84 5.44 -5.66
C LYS A 311 -24.64 5.52 -7.17
N GLY A 312 -24.77 6.70 -7.77
CA GLY A 312 -24.53 6.90 -9.21
C GLY A 312 -23.13 6.50 -9.67
N LYS A 313 -22.08 6.76 -8.86
CA LYS A 313 -20.71 6.29 -9.16
C LYS A 313 -20.58 4.77 -9.09
N ILE A 314 -21.27 4.12 -8.15
CA ILE A 314 -21.31 2.65 -8.04
C ILE A 314 -21.99 2.06 -9.29
N ASP A 315 -23.13 2.61 -9.71
CA ASP A 315 -23.86 2.16 -10.90
C ASP A 315 -23.01 2.27 -12.16
N LEU A 316 -22.37 3.42 -12.35
CA LEU A 316 -21.45 3.65 -13.47
C LEU A 316 -20.24 2.71 -13.46
N ALA A 317 -19.70 2.40 -12.28
CA ALA A 317 -18.56 1.48 -12.14
C ALA A 317 -18.97 0.04 -12.49
N ILE A 318 -20.16 -0.38 -12.10
CA ILE A 318 -20.72 -1.69 -12.43
C ILE A 318 -21.04 -1.78 -13.92
N ALA A 319 -21.67 -0.76 -14.50
CA ALA A 319 -21.98 -0.72 -15.93
C ALA A 319 -20.71 -0.68 -16.80
N GLY A 320 -19.67 0.04 -16.37
CA GLY A 320 -18.39 0.17 -17.06
C GLY A 320 -17.34 -0.90 -16.70
N ALA A 321 -17.72 -1.96 -15.97
CA ALA A 321 -16.80 -2.92 -15.37
C ALA A 321 -15.82 -3.54 -16.37
N ASP A 322 -16.27 -4.00 -17.51
CA ASP A 322 -15.41 -4.68 -18.49
C ASP A 322 -14.40 -3.72 -19.14
N LYS A 323 -14.79 -2.50 -19.42
CA LYS A 323 -13.89 -1.46 -19.93
C LYS A 323 -12.80 -1.14 -18.92
N MET A 324 -13.13 -1.06 -17.62
CA MET A 324 -12.13 -0.86 -16.55
C MET A 324 -11.18 -2.05 -16.45
N LYS A 325 -11.69 -3.28 -16.48
CA LYS A 325 -10.87 -4.50 -16.44
C LYS A 325 -9.86 -4.56 -17.59
N ASP A 326 -10.27 -4.17 -18.81
CA ASP A 326 -9.39 -4.14 -19.97
C ASP A 326 -8.30 -3.08 -19.83
N SER A 327 -8.63 -1.92 -19.29
CA SER A 327 -7.66 -0.87 -18.99
C SER A 327 -6.65 -1.31 -17.92
N GLN A 328 -7.11 -2.00 -16.88
CA GLN A 328 -6.26 -2.55 -15.82
C GLN A 328 -5.32 -3.65 -16.33
N ARG A 329 -5.76 -4.50 -17.30
CA ARG A 329 -4.88 -5.48 -17.98
C ARG A 329 -3.73 -4.78 -18.71
N ARG A 330 -4.02 -3.70 -19.45
CA ARG A 330 -3.01 -2.92 -20.19
C ARG A 330 -2.03 -2.20 -19.27
N LEU A 331 -2.45 -1.81 -18.07
CA LEU A 331 -1.64 -1.08 -17.10
C LEU A 331 -0.45 -1.92 -16.56
N LYS A 332 -0.57 -3.26 -16.49
CA LYS A 332 0.43 -4.16 -15.88
C LYS A 332 0.82 -3.69 -14.47
N PRO A 333 -0.10 -3.76 -13.49
CA PRO A 333 0.12 -3.15 -12.17
C PRO A 333 1.14 -3.90 -11.31
N ASP A 334 1.28 -5.22 -11.49
CA ASP A 334 2.21 -6.04 -10.71
C ASP A 334 3.65 -5.90 -11.20
N GLY A 335 4.47 -5.33 -10.33
CA GLY A 335 5.91 -5.14 -10.54
C GLY A 335 6.80 -6.15 -9.81
N THR A 336 6.21 -7.11 -9.10
CA THR A 336 6.95 -8.00 -8.17
C THR A 336 8.10 -8.73 -8.86
N LYS A 337 7.85 -9.34 -10.03
CA LYS A 337 8.89 -10.05 -10.81
C LYS A 337 9.95 -9.09 -11.35
N ALA A 338 9.56 -7.98 -11.95
CA ALA A 338 10.50 -7.00 -12.50
C ALA A 338 11.41 -6.39 -11.42
N ILE A 339 10.87 -6.14 -10.22
CA ILE A 339 11.65 -5.64 -9.08
C ILE A 339 12.60 -6.72 -8.58
N ALA A 340 12.15 -7.98 -8.46
CA ALA A 340 13.01 -9.09 -8.05
C ALA A 340 14.17 -9.31 -9.04
N GLU A 341 13.93 -9.21 -10.34
CA GLU A 341 14.98 -9.26 -11.37
C GLU A 341 16.01 -8.14 -11.20
N LYS A 342 15.55 -6.91 -10.88
CA LYS A 342 16.47 -5.80 -10.58
C LYS A 342 17.27 -6.00 -9.30
N ILE A 343 16.76 -6.73 -8.34
CA ILE A 343 17.47 -7.09 -7.11
C ILE A 343 18.53 -8.17 -7.36
N ARG A 344 18.31 -9.07 -8.32
CA ARG A 344 19.24 -10.15 -8.70
C ARG A 344 20.46 -9.67 -9.51
N GLN A 345 20.30 -8.58 -10.28
CA GLN A 345 21.38 -7.91 -11.06
C GLN A 345 22.41 -7.22 -10.19
#